data_b2c5025717086cbda8ace3abc824fa0f
#
_entry.id   b2c5025717086cbda8ace3abc824fa0f
#
_cell.length_a   1.000
_cell.length_b   1.000
_cell.length_c   1.000
_cell.angle_alpha   90.00
_cell.angle_beta   90.00
_cell.angle_gamma   90.00
#
_symmetry.space_group_name_H-M   'P 1'
#
loop_
_entity.id
_entity.type
_entity.pdbx_description
1 polymer ?
#
loop_
_entity_poly.entity_id
_entity_poly.type
_entity_poly.pdbx_seq_one_letter_code
_entity_poly.pdbx_strand_id
1 'polypeptide(L)'
;MNIKLTESDNFKNQINILPIIIIGSGISGLTIASKIKDKDFLILEARNRIGGRVFTNESGMDIGAAWLHGSDANPLNGYLNFDNLIPVSNSNPWMHSENTNIKYMNNKYNLSEEKRQQLASKWNKLASEIGNKHDQTIIKGFEELKANDLNDDEYNDIFSFLYMTEVWCGGSVKNISAGFLNGKNNPNALFGDYAGSHYLFKNGAKSLIDGIIKSSYSSIYDKIKYNQIVTKVVNKDSYVEVHTSNNQTYYCKQLCITIPPGPLKNIEFCPRLDNKRVDSLSRIKMGSYKKVQLEFIEDEVFWHNNQCPMFLTHNSKMSGKEYYLPNNESNEVFPYILWNNYKYSKNKPILEAVFPADIGWKLTGMSDDTIVQMAITQLCNYYPNMPKPKA
;
A
#
# COMPACT_ATOMS: atom_id res chain seq x y z
N MET A 1 27.31 46.36 34.98
CA MET A 1 27.42 46.07 33.54
C MET A 1 26.06 45.52 33.09
N ASN A 2 25.15 46.39 32.59
CA ASN A 2 23.83 45.96 32.13
C ASN A 2 23.96 45.37 30.76
N ILE A 3 23.87 44.04 30.66
CA ILE A 3 23.74 43.33 29.39
C ILE A 3 22.32 43.61 28.87
N LYS A 4 22.21 44.49 27.89
CA LYS A 4 20.95 44.61 27.14
C LYS A 4 20.74 43.29 26.40
N LEU A 5 19.73 42.51 26.82
CA LEU A 5 19.23 41.38 26.05
C LEU A 5 18.82 41.93 24.65
N THR A 6 19.30 41.30 23.61
CA THR A 6 18.92 41.68 22.23
C THR A 6 17.45 41.32 22.01
N GLU A 7 16.77 41.98 21.08
CA GLU A 7 15.37 41.65 20.71
C GLU A 7 15.20 40.20 20.39
N SER A 8 16.22 39.52 19.84
CA SER A 8 16.24 38.09 19.58
C SER A 8 16.18 37.22 20.83
N ASP A 9 16.76 37.69 21.95
CA ASP A 9 16.77 36.95 23.21
C ASP A 9 15.46 37.14 23.99
N ASN A 10 14.82 38.30 23.87
CA ASN A 10 13.48 38.55 24.36
C ASN A 10 12.40 37.75 23.62
N PHE A 11 12.55 37.57 22.30
CA PHE A 11 11.64 36.76 21.50
C PHE A 11 11.72 35.26 21.87
N LYS A 12 12.94 34.75 22.09
CA LYS A 12 13.16 33.33 22.51
C LYS A 12 12.54 33.00 23.88
N ASN A 13 12.45 33.98 24.79
CA ASN A 13 11.84 33.77 26.12
C ASN A 13 10.31 33.76 26.08
N GLN A 14 9.68 34.15 24.98
CA GLN A 14 8.22 34.19 24.82
C GLN A 14 7.65 32.98 24.05
N ILE A 15 8.49 32.19 23.33
CA ILE A 15 8.03 31.06 22.55
C ILE A 15 8.38 29.72 23.23
N ASN A 16 7.39 28.83 23.27
CA ASN A 16 7.60 27.47 23.76
C ASN A 16 8.31 26.63 22.68
N ILE A 17 9.62 26.40 22.82
CA ILE A 17 10.41 25.58 21.90
C ILE A 17 10.47 24.17 22.45
N LEU A 18 9.73 23.26 21.80
CA LEU A 18 9.73 21.84 22.15
C LEU A 18 11.05 21.15 21.79
N PRO A 19 11.49 20.13 22.52
CA PRO A 19 12.63 19.33 22.11
C PRO A 19 12.44 18.71 20.72
N ILE A 20 11.27 18.11 20.47
CA ILE A 20 11.00 17.37 19.23
C ILE A 20 9.58 17.66 18.71
N ILE A 21 9.46 17.87 17.40
CA ILE A 21 8.18 17.77 16.67
C ILE A 21 8.28 16.63 15.67
N ILE A 22 7.20 15.85 15.56
CA ILE A 22 7.04 14.77 14.59
C ILE A 22 5.88 15.16 13.66
N ILE A 23 6.11 15.16 12.35
CA ILE A 23 5.06 15.38 11.34
C ILE A 23 4.56 14.03 10.87
N GLY A 24 3.29 13.74 11.16
CA GLY A 24 2.57 12.52 10.81
C GLY A 24 2.49 11.49 11.93
N SER A 25 1.28 11.00 12.20
CA SER A 25 0.97 9.94 13.17
C SER A 25 0.72 8.58 12.51
N GLY A 26 1.40 8.28 11.40
CA GLY A 26 1.47 6.95 10.82
C GLY A 26 2.39 6.02 11.64
N ILE A 27 2.57 4.76 11.21
CA ILE A 27 3.44 3.78 11.88
C ILE A 27 4.81 4.40 12.22
N SER A 28 5.47 5.04 11.26
CA SER A 28 6.81 5.62 11.46
C SER A 28 6.84 6.69 12.55
N GLY A 29 5.89 7.64 12.52
CA GLY A 29 5.81 8.71 13.51
C GLY A 29 5.49 8.19 14.90
N LEU A 30 4.54 7.27 15.00
CA LEU A 30 4.18 6.62 16.27
C LEU A 30 5.34 5.77 16.83
N THR A 31 6.08 5.07 15.95
CA THR A 31 7.25 4.30 16.37
C THR A 31 8.37 5.20 16.90
N ILE A 32 8.63 6.36 16.26
CA ILE A 32 9.58 7.35 16.80
C ILE A 32 9.10 7.82 18.17
N ALA A 33 7.84 8.24 18.28
CA ALA A 33 7.25 8.72 19.52
C ALA A 33 7.36 7.67 20.64
N SER A 34 7.12 6.38 20.36
CA SER A 34 7.19 5.30 21.34
C SER A 34 8.60 5.08 21.91
N LYS A 35 9.64 5.56 21.24
CA LYS A 35 11.05 5.41 21.65
C LYS A 35 11.60 6.64 22.37
N ILE A 36 10.86 7.74 22.44
CA ILE A 36 11.28 8.94 23.18
C ILE A 36 11.00 8.73 24.66
N LYS A 37 12.06 8.80 25.50
CA LYS A 37 11.96 8.58 26.95
C LYS A 37 11.80 9.89 27.73
N ASP A 38 12.85 10.70 27.76
CA ASP A 38 13.02 11.80 28.74
C ASP A 38 12.88 13.18 28.07
N LYS A 39 12.27 13.25 26.89
CA LYS A 39 12.08 14.51 26.17
C LYS A 39 10.61 14.75 25.89
N ASP A 40 10.20 15.99 25.98
CA ASP A 40 8.88 16.37 25.50
C ASP A 40 8.84 16.40 23.98
N PHE A 41 7.69 16.04 23.41
CA PHE A 41 7.46 16.02 21.97
C PHE A 41 6.03 16.36 21.63
N LEU A 42 5.82 16.71 20.37
CA LEU A 42 4.51 16.95 19.78
C LEU A 42 4.41 16.24 18.44
N ILE A 43 3.27 15.62 18.16
CA ILE A 43 2.95 15.06 16.84
C ILE A 43 1.92 15.94 16.15
N LEU A 44 2.23 16.39 14.93
CA LEU A 44 1.29 17.13 14.08
C LEU A 44 0.71 16.17 13.04
N GLU A 45 -0.58 15.89 13.12
CA GLU A 45 -1.29 15.00 12.22
C GLU A 45 -2.27 15.79 11.35
N ALA A 46 -2.21 15.58 10.03
CA ALA A 46 -3.04 16.30 9.08
C ALA A 46 -4.52 15.88 9.14
N ARG A 47 -4.81 14.65 9.54
CA ARG A 47 -6.17 14.10 9.63
C ARG A 47 -6.69 14.20 11.07
N ASN A 48 -7.95 13.78 11.25
CA ASN A 48 -8.60 13.64 12.57
C ASN A 48 -8.37 12.27 13.23
N ARG A 49 -7.45 11.45 12.70
CA ARG A 49 -7.14 10.11 13.17
C ARG A 49 -5.67 9.75 13.04
N ILE A 50 -5.21 8.82 13.83
CA ILE A 50 -3.88 8.20 13.75
C ILE A 50 -3.83 7.07 12.71
N GLY A 51 -2.63 6.50 12.54
CA GLY A 51 -2.39 5.28 11.75
C GLY A 51 -2.01 5.54 10.29
N GLY A 52 -2.29 6.74 9.76
CA GLY A 52 -1.95 7.07 8.37
C GLY A 52 -2.61 6.13 7.35
N ARG A 53 -1.80 5.31 6.66
CA ARG A 53 -2.26 4.30 5.68
C ARG A 53 -2.72 2.98 6.31
N VAL A 54 -2.55 2.79 7.61
CA VAL A 54 -3.23 1.76 8.38
C VAL A 54 -4.55 2.33 8.86
N PHE A 55 -5.64 1.72 8.42
CA PHE A 55 -6.98 2.14 8.79
C PHE A 55 -7.90 0.92 8.83
N THR A 56 -8.44 0.64 9.99
CA THR A 56 -9.43 -0.40 10.25
C THR A 56 -10.75 0.28 10.59
N ASN A 57 -11.86 -0.13 9.96
CA ASN A 57 -13.18 0.41 10.26
C ASN A 57 -13.77 -0.17 11.56
N GLU A 58 -14.97 0.27 11.94
CA GLU A 58 -15.63 -0.16 13.18
C GLU A 58 -16.00 -1.64 13.18
N SER A 59 -16.23 -2.24 12.01
CA SER A 59 -16.46 -3.69 11.88
C SER A 59 -15.20 -4.55 11.95
N GLY A 60 -14.02 -3.95 12.16
CA GLY A 60 -12.73 -4.62 12.23
C GLY A 60 -12.15 -5.02 10.86
N MET A 61 -12.65 -4.40 9.80
CA MET A 61 -12.13 -4.61 8.45
C MET A 61 -11.11 -3.53 8.07
N ASP A 62 -10.04 -3.96 7.42
CA ASP A 62 -8.97 -3.07 7.01
C ASP A 62 -9.27 -2.38 5.68
N ILE A 63 -9.58 -1.10 5.74
CA ILE A 63 -9.71 -0.23 4.57
C ILE A 63 -8.33 0.17 4.04
N GLY A 64 -7.34 0.26 4.94
CA GLY A 64 -5.93 0.47 4.61
C GLY A 64 -5.14 -0.82 4.44
N ALA A 65 -3.90 -0.83 4.92
CA ALA A 65 -3.04 -2.00 4.96
C ALA A 65 -3.66 -3.11 5.82
N ALA A 66 -3.68 -4.33 5.30
CA ALA A 66 -4.36 -5.48 5.90
C ALA A 66 -3.43 -6.68 6.16
N TRP A 67 -2.22 -6.66 5.59
CA TRP A 67 -1.30 -7.79 5.59
C TRP A 67 -0.01 -7.49 6.33
N LEU A 68 0.48 -8.47 7.06
CA LEU A 68 1.88 -8.57 7.48
C LEU A 68 2.59 -9.53 6.54
N HIS A 69 3.50 -9.00 5.72
CA HIS A 69 4.26 -9.77 4.75
C HIS A 69 5.58 -10.23 5.35
N GLY A 70 5.73 -11.55 5.55
CA GLY A 70 6.89 -12.17 6.15
C GLY A 70 7.08 -11.85 7.63
N SER A 71 7.20 -12.89 8.45
CA SER A 71 7.34 -12.75 9.90
C SER A 71 8.78 -12.85 10.39
N ASP A 72 9.69 -13.45 9.59
CA ASP A 72 11.04 -13.72 10.04
C ASP A 72 11.85 -12.42 10.11
N ALA A 73 12.38 -12.14 11.30
CA ALA A 73 13.13 -10.91 11.58
C ALA A 73 12.40 -9.60 11.25
N ASN A 74 11.07 -9.63 11.10
CA ASN A 74 10.28 -8.42 10.83
C ASN A 74 10.32 -7.49 12.05
N PRO A 75 10.76 -6.22 11.91
CA PRO A 75 10.88 -5.30 13.03
C PRO A 75 9.54 -4.96 13.70
N LEU A 76 8.41 -5.24 13.04
CA LEU A 76 7.09 -5.04 13.63
C LEU A 76 6.73 -6.10 14.67
N ASN A 77 7.42 -7.25 14.70
CA ASN A 77 7.12 -8.36 15.62
C ASN A 77 7.11 -7.90 17.10
N GLY A 78 7.95 -6.95 17.49
CA GLY A 78 7.98 -6.41 18.84
C GLY A 78 6.72 -5.64 19.26
N TYR A 79 5.81 -5.36 18.35
CA TYR A 79 4.56 -4.64 18.59
C TYR A 79 3.32 -5.50 18.36
N LEU A 80 3.52 -6.76 17.93
CA LEU A 80 2.42 -7.67 17.55
C LEU A 80 2.08 -8.63 18.69
N ASN A 81 0.79 -8.91 18.83
CA ASN A 81 0.32 -10.12 19.48
C ASN A 81 -0.03 -11.14 18.38
N PHE A 82 0.76 -12.19 18.26
CA PHE A 82 0.60 -13.23 17.24
C PHE A 82 -0.71 -14.00 17.38
N ASP A 83 -1.34 -14.06 18.56
CA ASP A 83 -2.68 -14.67 18.75
C ASP A 83 -3.77 -13.89 17.99
N ASN A 84 -3.52 -12.63 17.65
CA ASN A 84 -4.40 -11.79 16.85
C ASN A 84 -4.11 -11.84 15.35
N LEU A 85 -3.23 -12.73 14.92
CA LEU A 85 -2.87 -12.91 13.52
C LEU A 85 -3.46 -14.22 12.98
N ILE A 86 -3.87 -14.18 11.71
CA ILE A 86 -4.38 -15.33 10.95
C ILE A 86 -3.31 -15.67 9.91
N PRO A 87 -2.65 -16.83 10.01
CA PRO A 87 -1.71 -17.26 8.99
C PRO A 87 -2.46 -17.56 7.69
N VAL A 88 -1.96 -17.02 6.59
CA VAL A 88 -2.56 -17.22 5.26
C VAL A 88 -1.68 -18.10 4.38
N SER A 89 -0.36 -17.96 4.49
CA SER A 89 0.61 -18.72 3.70
C SER A 89 1.97 -18.73 4.40
N ASN A 90 2.70 -19.84 4.23
CA ASN A 90 4.08 -19.98 4.69
C ASN A 90 5.10 -19.64 3.59
N SER A 91 4.65 -19.34 2.38
CA SER A 91 5.47 -18.96 1.24
C SER A 91 4.85 -17.78 0.52
N ASN A 92 5.64 -17.06 -0.29
CA ASN A 92 5.10 -15.98 -1.11
C ASN A 92 3.98 -16.53 -2.01
N PRO A 93 2.71 -16.23 -1.74
CA PRO A 93 1.57 -16.84 -2.44
C PRO A 93 1.48 -16.43 -3.91
N TRP A 94 2.28 -15.42 -4.32
CA TRP A 94 2.12 -14.73 -5.58
C TRP A 94 3.02 -15.27 -6.69
N MET A 95 4.10 -15.97 -6.33
CA MET A 95 5.18 -16.27 -7.26
C MET A 95 5.40 -17.76 -7.53
N HIS A 96 4.80 -18.64 -6.75
CA HIS A 96 5.01 -20.09 -6.90
C HIS A 96 3.73 -20.80 -7.29
N SER A 97 3.79 -21.48 -8.44
CA SER A 97 2.74 -22.31 -9.00
C SER A 97 2.24 -23.45 -8.11
N GLU A 98 3.02 -23.81 -7.10
CA GLU A 98 2.70 -24.93 -6.21
C GLU A 98 1.77 -24.55 -5.05
N ASN A 99 1.54 -23.26 -4.79
CA ASN A 99 0.64 -22.80 -3.75
C ASN A 99 -0.60 -22.12 -4.33
N THR A 100 -1.64 -22.87 -4.43
CA THR A 100 -2.97 -22.50 -4.97
C THR A 100 -3.75 -21.55 -4.08
N ASN A 101 -3.10 -20.54 -3.48
CA ASN A 101 -3.79 -19.53 -2.69
C ASN A 101 -4.58 -18.52 -3.54
N ILE A 102 -4.38 -18.55 -4.87
CA ILE A 102 -5.14 -17.73 -5.80
C ILE A 102 -5.78 -18.62 -6.85
N LYS A 103 -7.11 -18.61 -6.89
CA LYS A 103 -7.87 -19.22 -7.96
C LYS A 103 -8.01 -18.23 -9.11
N TYR A 104 -7.47 -18.57 -10.27
CA TYR A 104 -7.70 -17.79 -11.49
C TYR A 104 -9.03 -18.20 -12.10
N MET A 105 -9.95 -17.25 -12.27
CA MET A 105 -11.26 -17.45 -12.89
C MET A 105 -11.24 -16.77 -14.25
N ASN A 106 -11.31 -17.58 -15.29
CA ASN A 106 -11.45 -17.12 -16.65
C ASN A 106 -12.69 -17.79 -17.27
N ASN A 107 -13.65 -17.02 -17.75
CA ASN A 107 -14.87 -17.55 -18.36
C ASN A 107 -14.62 -18.33 -19.67
N LYS A 108 -13.47 -18.12 -20.29
CA LYS A 108 -13.10 -18.80 -21.55
C LYS A 108 -12.32 -20.09 -21.33
N TYR A 109 -11.59 -20.21 -20.21
CA TYR A 109 -10.62 -21.29 -20.01
C TYR A 109 -10.63 -21.76 -18.57
N ASN A 110 -10.98 -23.01 -18.34
CA ASN A 110 -10.56 -23.73 -17.15
C ASN A 110 -9.12 -24.20 -17.39
N LEU A 111 -8.15 -23.37 -17.03
CA LEU A 111 -6.77 -23.79 -17.09
C LEU A 111 -6.57 -24.98 -16.13
N SER A 112 -6.06 -26.09 -16.66
CA SER A 112 -5.61 -27.19 -15.82
C SER A 112 -4.47 -26.71 -14.91
N GLU A 113 -4.28 -27.36 -13.76
CA GLU A 113 -3.16 -27.06 -12.85
C GLU A 113 -1.83 -27.18 -13.59
N GLU A 114 -1.66 -28.20 -14.44
CA GLU A 114 -0.47 -28.39 -15.26
C GLU A 114 -0.20 -27.18 -16.18
N LYS A 115 -1.25 -26.64 -16.83
CA LYS A 115 -1.09 -25.46 -17.69
C LYS A 115 -0.70 -24.22 -16.90
N ARG A 116 -1.25 -24.03 -15.69
CA ARG A 116 -0.86 -22.95 -14.80
C ARG A 116 0.62 -23.04 -14.37
N GLN A 117 1.08 -24.22 -14.04
CA GLN A 117 2.50 -24.46 -13.70
C GLN A 117 3.42 -24.14 -14.86
N GLN A 118 3.06 -24.55 -16.08
CA GLN A 118 3.80 -24.21 -17.29
C GLN A 118 3.89 -22.70 -17.51
N LEU A 119 2.78 -21.98 -17.35
CA LEU A 119 2.73 -20.51 -17.50
C LEU A 119 3.53 -19.80 -16.40
N ALA A 120 3.44 -20.25 -15.15
CA ALA A 120 4.24 -19.71 -14.06
C ALA A 120 5.74 -19.93 -14.29
N SER A 121 6.13 -21.09 -14.82
CA SER A 121 7.52 -21.36 -15.21
C SER A 121 7.98 -20.43 -16.34
N LYS A 122 7.16 -20.23 -17.38
CA LYS A 122 7.44 -19.25 -18.44
C LYS A 122 7.57 -17.83 -17.88
N TRP A 123 6.66 -17.44 -16.99
CA TRP A 123 6.74 -16.12 -16.33
C TRP A 123 8.02 -15.96 -15.51
N ASN A 124 8.40 -16.94 -14.69
CA ASN A 124 9.59 -16.85 -13.88
C ASN A 124 10.87 -16.66 -14.71
N LYS A 125 10.96 -17.39 -15.85
CA LYS A 125 12.05 -17.21 -16.81
C LYS A 125 12.04 -15.78 -17.38
N LEU A 126 10.89 -15.34 -17.88
CA LEU A 126 10.71 -14.03 -18.48
C LEU A 126 11.00 -12.90 -17.47
N ALA A 127 10.46 -13.02 -16.24
CA ALA A 127 10.71 -12.07 -15.16
C ALA A 127 12.19 -11.95 -14.79
N SER A 128 12.92 -13.07 -14.78
CA SER A 128 14.38 -13.06 -14.57
C SER A 128 15.13 -12.36 -15.70
N GLU A 129 14.73 -12.57 -16.95
CA GLU A 129 15.32 -11.90 -18.11
C GLU A 129 15.03 -10.40 -18.12
N ILE A 130 13.77 -10.02 -17.82
CA ILE A 130 13.36 -8.61 -17.66
C ILE A 130 14.15 -7.97 -16.52
N GLY A 131 14.26 -8.63 -15.37
CA GLY A 131 14.96 -8.14 -14.19
C GLY A 131 16.43 -7.82 -14.41
N ASN A 132 17.07 -8.41 -15.42
CA ASN A 132 18.43 -8.07 -15.80
C ASN A 132 18.55 -6.73 -16.55
N LYS A 133 17.46 -6.12 -16.96
CA LYS A 133 17.38 -4.85 -17.72
C LYS A 133 17.10 -3.69 -16.78
N HIS A 134 18.02 -3.38 -15.86
CA HIS A 134 17.82 -2.44 -14.75
C HIS A 134 17.41 -1.02 -15.15
N ASP A 135 17.80 -0.57 -16.34
CA ASP A 135 17.57 0.81 -16.79
C ASP A 135 16.23 1.01 -17.49
N GLN A 136 15.36 0.02 -17.44
CA GLN A 136 14.07 0.03 -18.10
C GLN A 136 12.94 -0.20 -17.10
N THR A 137 11.72 0.09 -17.54
CA THR A 137 10.52 -0.32 -16.82
C THR A 137 10.19 -1.79 -17.10
N ILE A 138 9.41 -2.40 -16.20
CA ILE A 138 8.99 -3.81 -16.37
C ILE A 138 8.30 -4.01 -17.72
N ILE A 139 7.34 -3.15 -18.07
CA ILE A 139 6.60 -3.29 -19.33
C ILE A 139 7.49 -3.12 -20.55
N LYS A 140 8.44 -2.18 -20.52
CA LYS A 140 9.39 -2.00 -21.63
C LYS A 140 10.31 -3.21 -21.78
N GLY A 141 10.79 -3.77 -20.69
CA GLY A 141 11.56 -5.02 -20.71
C GLY A 141 10.75 -6.19 -21.29
N PHE A 142 9.46 -6.25 -20.99
CA PHE A 142 8.53 -7.25 -21.55
C PHE A 142 8.34 -7.06 -23.05
N GLU A 143 8.11 -5.84 -23.52
CA GLU A 143 7.95 -5.51 -24.96
C GLU A 143 9.20 -5.87 -25.78
N GLU A 144 10.39 -5.60 -25.24
CA GLU A 144 11.66 -5.88 -25.94
C GLU A 144 11.97 -7.37 -26.07
N LEU A 145 11.61 -8.15 -25.06
CA LEU A 145 11.83 -9.60 -25.10
C LEU A 145 10.91 -10.27 -26.11
N LYS A 146 9.91 -9.51 -26.65
CA LYS A 146 8.91 -9.98 -27.60
C LYS A 146 8.63 -11.44 -27.33
N ALA A 147 7.66 -11.72 -26.52
CA ALA A 147 7.19 -13.07 -26.30
C ALA A 147 6.60 -13.63 -27.62
N ASN A 148 7.42 -13.70 -28.67
CA ASN A 148 7.05 -14.10 -30.03
C ASN A 148 6.45 -15.51 -30.09
N ASP A 149 6.63 -16.29 -29.01
CA ASP A 149 6.16 -17.68 -28.90
C ASP A 149 4.86 -17.79 -28.08
N LEU A 150 4.21 -16.70 -27.72
CA LEU A 150 2.97 -16.70 -26.97
C LEU A 150 1.77 -16.46 -27.89
N ASN A 151 0.74 -17.30 -27.79
CA ASN A 151 -0.55 -16.99 -28.37
C ASN A 151 -1.33 -15.97 -27.53
N ASP A 152 -2.44 -15.43 -28.05
CA ASP A 152 -3.21 -14.37 -27.36
C ASP A 152 -3.72 -14.79 -25.98
N ASP A 153 -3.99 -16.07 -25.76
CA ASP A 153 -4.47 -16.61 -24.50
C ASP A 153 -3.33 -16.68 -23.48
N GLU A 154 -2.16 -17.14 -23.89
CA GLU A 154 -0.95 -17.16 -23.06
C GLU A 154 -0.50 -15.75 -22.71
N TYR A 155 -0.67 -14.79 -23.62
CA TYR A 155 -0.46 -13.37 -23.32
C TYR A 155 -1.36 -12.89 -22.18
N ASN A 156 -2.67 -13.17 -22.25
CA ASN A 156 -3.59 -12.75 -21.20
C ASN A 156 -3.22 -13.34 -19.83
N ASP A 157 -2.78 -14.60 -19.81
CA ASP A 157 -2.36 -15.23 -18.55
C ASP A 157 -1.08 -14.60 -17.99
N ILE A 158 -0.10 -14.30 -18.84
CA ILE A 158 1.13 -13.60 -18.44
C ILE A 158 0.84 -12.18 -17.96
N PHE A 159 -0.07 -11.46 -18.59
CA PHE A 159 -0.50 -10.16 -18.11
C PHE A 159 -1.18 -10.21 -16.73
N SER A 160 -1.76 -11.35 -16.35
CA SER A 160 -2.24 -11.55 -14.98
C SER A 160 -1.12 -11.48 -13.94
N PHE A 161 0.08 -11.97 -14.27
CA PHE A 161 1.25 -11.84 -13.39
C PHE A 161 1.76 -10.39 -13.30
N LEU A 162 1.71 -9.63 -14.40
CA LEU A 162 2.00 -8.20 -14.36
C LEU A 162 1.00 -7.45 -13.46
N TYR A 163 -0.28 -7.77 -13.58
CA TYR A 163 -1.30 -7.22 -12.69
C TYR A 163 -1.05 -7.59 -11.22
N MET A 164 -0.66 -8.82 -10.94
CA MET A 164 -0.30 -9.24 -9.58
C MET A 164 0.91 -8.48 -9.05
N THR A 165 1.89 -8.16 -9.90
CA THR A 165 3.00 -7.29 -9.53
C THR A 165 2.51 -5.88 -9.15
N GLU A 166 1.55 -5.33 -9.88
CA GLU A 166 0.91 -4.05 -9.54
C GLU A 166 0.10 -4.13 -8.24
N VAL A 167 -0.64 -5.22 -8.02
CA VAL A 167 -1.33 -5.47 -6.74
C VAL A 167 -0.36 -5.43 -5.57
N TRP A 168 0.80 -6.07 -5.73
CA TRP A 168 1.80 -6.12 -4.68
C TRP A 168 2.42 -4.77 -4.37
N CYS A 169 2.79 -4.02 -5.40
CA CYS A 169 3.54 -2.77 -5.25
C CYS A 169 2.64 -1.53 -5.09
N GLY A 170 1.39 -1.61 -5.53
CA GLY A 170 0.52 -0.44 -5.71
C GLY A 170 0.98 0.52 -6.82
N GLY A 171 2.03 0.16 -7.56
CA GLY A 171 2.63 0.97 -8.62
C GLY A 171 2.46 0.32 -9.99
N SER A 172 2.38 1.14 -11.05
CA SER A 172 2.25 0.65 -12.42
C SER A 172 3.55 0.03 -12.92
N VAL A 173 3.47 -1.13 -13.57
CA VAL A 173 4.60 -1.78 -14.27
C VAL A 173 5.19 -0.90 -15.37
N LYS A 174 4.44 0.14 -15.80
CA LYS A 174 4.92 1.20 -16.71
C LYS A 174 5.88 2.17 -16.05
N ASN A 175 5.96 2.18 -14.72
CA ASN A 175 6.77 3.10 -13.92
C ASN A 175 7.76 2.39 -12.98
N ILE A 176 7.60 1.09 -12.75
CA ILE A 176 8.47 0.30 -11.89
C ILE A 176 9.69 -0.15 -12.69
N SER A 177 10.88 -0.02 -12.10
CA SER A 177 12.13 -0.51 -12.71
C SER A 177 12.07 -2.03 -12.91
N ALA A 178 12.53 -2.50 -14.07
CA ALA A 178 12.67 -3.91 -14.37
C ALA A 178 13.56 -4.64 -13.34
N GLY A 179 14.58 -3.97 -12.82
CA GLY A 179 15.45 -4.49 -11.77
C GLY A 179 14.73 -4.94 -10.49
N PHE A 180 13.49 -4.47 -10.28
CA PHE A 180 12.63 -4.93 -9.19
C PHE A 180 12.30 -6.43 -9.29
N LEU A 181 12.24 -6.99 -10.49
CA LEU A 181 12.00 -8.42 -10.71
C LEU A 181 13.26 -9.28 -10.50
N ASN A 182 14.42 -8.65 -10.29
CA ASN A 182 15.67 -9.38 -10.09
C ASN A 182 15.87 -9.79 -8.63
N GLY A 183 15.39 -10.97 -8.28
CA GLY A 183 15.55 -11.57 -6.95
C GLY A 183 16.96 -12.04 -6.59
N LYS A 184 17.98 -11.79 -7.44
CA LYS A 184 19.34 -12.31 -7.20
C LYS A 184 19.97 -11.87 -5.88
N ASN A 185 19.62 -10.70 -5.39
CA ASN A 185 20.16 -10.14 -4.14
C ASN A 185 19.36 -10.56 -2.89
N ASN A 186 18.15 -11.05 -3.06
CA ASN A 186 17.33 -11.62 -2.00
C ASN A 186 16.24 -12.51 -2.61
N PRO A 187 16.44 -13.82 -2.72
CA PRO A 187 15.47 -14.73 -3.33
C PRO A 187 14.12 -14.78 -2.61
N ASN A 188 14.06 -14.27 -1.38
CA ASN A 188 12.82 -14.16 -0.60
C ASN A 188 12.21 -12.75 -0.66
N ALA A 189 12.84 -11.81 -1.34
CA ALA A 189 12.46 -10.40 -1.36
C ALA A 189 12.19 -9.89 -2.78
N LEU A 190 11.53 -10.67 -3.60
CA LEU A 190 11.06 -10.19 -4.91
C LEU A 190 10.26 -8.88 -4.80
N PHE A 191 9.82 -8.54 -3.58
CA PHE A 191 9.05 -7.35 -3.28
C PHE A 191 9.49 -6.64 -1.99
N GLY A 192 10.69 -6.95 -1.48
CA GLY A 192 11.19 -6.37 -0.24
C GLY A 192 10.56 -6.94 1.02
N ASP A 193 9.93 -8.11 0.92
CA ASP A 193 9.32 -8.77 2.06
C ASP A 193 10.36 -9.43 2.97
N TYR A 194 9.98 -9.60 4.22
CA TYR A 194 10.69 -10.49 5.13
C TYR A 194 10.32 -11.95 4.81
N ALA A 195 11.24 -12.86 5.09
CA ALA A 195 10.95 -14.29 5.01
C ALA A 195 9.91 -14.72 6.05
N GLY A 196 9.41 -15.94 5.93
CA GLY A 196 8.44 -16.52 6.86
C GLY A 196 6.99 -16.31 6.46
N SER A 197 6.11 -16.60 7.41
CA SER A 197 4.66 -16.61 7.16
C SER A 197 4.09 -15.24 6.91
N HIS A 198 3.06 -15.20 6.07
CA HIS A 198 2.23 -14.03 5.85
C HIS A 198 0.95 -14.12 6.68
N TYR A 199 0.51 -12.99 7.22
CA TYR A 199 -0.65 -12.94 8.11
C TYR A 199 -1.63 -11.85 7.72
N LEU A 200 -2.89 -12.09 8.04
CA LEU A 200 -3.93 -11.08 8.18
C LEU A 200 -4.17 -10.76 9.66
N PHE A 201 -4.58 -9.56 9.94
CA PHE A 201 -4.95 -9.16 11.30
C PHE A 201 -6.38 -9.58 11.62
N LYS A 202 -6.59 -10.38 12.66
CA LYS A 202 -7.90 -10.93 13.06
C LYS A 202 -8.93 -9.82 13.30
N ASN A 203 -8.53 -8.78 14.04
CA ASN A 203 -9.36 -7.63 14.41
C ASN A 203 -8.90 -6.34 13.71
N GLY A 204 -8.23 -6.48 12.57
CA GLY A 204 -7.69 -5.38 11.79
C GLY A 204 -6.29 -4.93 12.23
N ALA A 205 -5.60 -4.29 11.27
CA ALA A 205 -4.23 -3.81 11.44
C ALA A 205 -4.11 -2.64 12.44
N LYS A 206 -5.23 -2.08 12.90
CA LYS A 206 -5.27 -1.13 14.03
C LYS A 206 -4.58 -1.73 15.26
N SER A 207 -4.63 -3.04 15.46
CA SER A 207 -3.96 -3.73 16.57
C SER A 207 -2.44 -3.53 16.58
N LEU A 208 -1.79 -3.37 15.43
CA LEU A 208 -0.39 -2.98 15.33
C LEU A 208 -0.16 -1.54 15.85
N ILE A 209 -1.03 -0.61 15.49
CA ILE A 209 -0.97 0.78 15.99
C ILE A 209 -1.11 0.80 17.51
N ASP A 210 -2.08 0.05 18.04
CA ASP A 210 -2.30 -0.07 19.48
C ASP A 210 -1.07 -0.69 20.17
N GLY A 211 -0.42 -1.69 19.58
CA GLY A 211 0.82 -2.28 20.07
C GLY A 211 1.98 -1.30 20.12
N ILE A 212 2.15 -0.47 19.09
CA ILE A 212 3.18 0.58 19.07
C ILE A 212 2.91 1.60 20.19
N ILE A 213 1.67 2.06 20.33
CA ILE A 213 1.30 3.03 21.38
C ILE A 213 1.50 2.44 22.76
N LYS A 214 1.09 1.17 22.98
CA LYS A 214 1.28 0.47 24.26
C LYS A 214 2.75 0.32 24.65
N SER A 215 3.65 0.23 23.67
CA SER A 215 5.11 0.14 23.92
C SER A 215 5.75 1.47 24.29
N SER A 216 5.00 2.57 24.29
CA SER A 216 5.52 3.91 24.58
C SER A 216 5.87 4.11 26.06
N TYR A 217 6.90 4.90 26.29
CA TYR A 217 7.29 5.35 27.63
C TYR A 217 6.37 6.42 28.22
N SER A 218 5.56 7.09 27.39
CA SER A 218 4.63 8.14 27.82
C SER A 218 3.32 8.04 27.02
N SER A 219 2.27 8.71 27.52
CA SER A 219 1.04 8.83 26.75
C SER A 219 1.30 9.54 25.42
N ILE A 220 1.05 8.84 24.30
CA ILE A 220 1.18 9.42 22.96
C ILE A 220 -0.05 10.24 22.60
N TYR A 221 -1.24 9.84 23.02
CA TYR A 221 -2.49 10.49 22.63
C TYR A 221 -2.55 11.96 23.01
N ASP A 222 -2.06 12.31 24.20
CA ASP A 222 -2.04 13.69 24.71
C ASP A 222 -1.01 14.58 23.97
N LYS A 223 -0.13 13.95 23.19
CA LYS A 223 0.93 14.62 22.42
C LYS A 223 0.56 14.78 20.94
N ILE A 224 -0.65 14.42 20.52
CA ILE A 224 -1.08 14.54 19.12
C ILE A 224 -2.00 15.76 18.95
N LYS A 225 -1.65 16.62 18.00
CA LYS A 225 -2.56 17.63 17.47
C LYS A 225 -3.06 17.20 16.10
N TYR A 226 -4.36 16.99 16.03
CA TYR A 226 -5.06 16.61 14.80
C TYR A 226 -5.38 17.84 13.94
N ASN A 227 -5.71 17.60 12.66
CA ASN A 227 -6.08 18.63 11.70
C ASN A 227 -4.99 19.70 11.52
N GLN A 228 -3.73 19.31 11.62
CA GLN A 228 -2.56 20.15 11.46
C GLN A 228 -1.84 19.79 10.16
N ILE A 229 -2.23 20.40 9.05
CA ILE A 229 -1.57 20.22 7.76
C ILE A 229 -0.35 21.13 7.73
N VAL A 230 0.85 20.57 7.80
CA VAL A 230 2.10 21.33 7.71
C VAL A 230 2.30 21.79 6.27
N THR A 231 2.53 23.09 6.10
CA THR A 231 2.72 23.72 4.78
C THR A 231 4.11 24.31 4.59
N LYS A 232 4.80 24.69 5.70
CA LYS A 232 6.12 25.31 5.63
C LYS A 232 6.98 24.92 6.82
N VAL A 233 8.26 24.72 6.58
CA VAL A 233 9.29 24.46 7.58
C VAL A 233 10.42 25.47 7.40
N VAL A 234 10.72 26.25 8.46
CA VAL A 234 11.81 27.22 8.43
C VAL A 234 12.88 26.79 9.42
N ASN A 235 14.05 26.46 8.92
CA ASN A 235 15.20 26.11 9.76
C ASN A 235 15.95 27.37 10.15
N LYS A 236 15.95 27.69 11.41
CA LYS A 236 16.72 28.78 12.03
C LYS A 236 17.99 28.21 12.68
N ASP A 237 18.94 29.05 13.01
CA ASP A 237 20.22 28.64 13.60
C ASP A 237 20.04 27.81 14.90
N SER A 238 19.04 28.11 15.70
CA SER A 238 18.85 27.50 17.01
C SER A 238 17.55 26.73 17.23
N TYR A 239 16.61 26.78 16.29
CA TYR A 239 15.30 26.10 16.32
C TYR A 239 14.70 25.97 14.93
N VAL A 240 13.63 25.23 14.82
CA VAL A 240 12.84 25.04 13.60
C VAL A 240 11.44 25.59 13.82
N GLU A 241 10.93 26.38 12.88
CA GLU A 241 9.54 26.80 12.81
C GLU A 241 8.76 25.83 11.90
N VAL A 242 7.59 25.41 12.35
CA VAL A 242 6.69 24.54 11.61
C VAL A 242 5.34 25.23 11.48
N HIS A 243 5.00 25.61 10.25
CA HIS A 243 3.75 26.33 9.95
C HIS A 243 2.71 25.39 9.37
N THR A 244 1.46 25.61 9.74
CA THR A 244 0.33 24.79 9.29
C THR A 244 -0.70 25.63 8.52
N SER A 245 -1.55 24.97 7.74
CA SER A 245 -2.57 25.60 6.87
C SER A 245 -3.61 26.42 7.64
N ASN A 246 -3.80 26.15 8.93
CA ASN A 246 -4.70 26.89 9.81
C ASN A 246 -4.00 28.02 10.59
N ASN A 247 -2.88 28.53 10.03
CA ASN A 247 -2.10 29.65 10.57
C ASN A 247 -1.53 29.45 11.98
N GLN A 248 -1.31 28.19 12.39
CA GLN A 248 -0.57 27.90 13.61
C GLN A 248 0.92 27.78 13.31
N THR A 249 1.76 28.20 14.26
CA THR A 249 3.21 28.03 14.21
C THR A 249 3.68 27.29 15.46
N TYR A 250 4.49 26.28 15.26
CA TYR A 250 5.12 25.47 16.30
C TYR A 250 6.63 25.57 16.21
N TYR A 251 7.31 25.44 17.34
CA TYR A 251 8.75 25.61 17.41
C TYR A 251 9.40 24.38 18.06
N CYS A 252 10.50 23.90 17.50
CA CYS A 252 11.22 22.77 18.05
C CYS A 252 12.74 22.85 17.83
N LYS A 253 13.47 22.05 18.61
CA LYS A 253 14.91 21.87 18.41
C LYS A 253 15.20 20.86 17.31
N GLN A 254 14.39 19.82 17.20
CA GLN A 254 14.53 18.74 16.24
C GLN A 254 13.19 18.46 15.58
N LEU A 255 13.21 18.28 14.27
CA LEU A 255 12.04 17.95 13.48
C LEU A 255 12.19 16.59 12.82
N CYS A 256 11.22 15.68 13.06
CA CYS A 256 11.12 14.40 12.38
C CYS A 256 9.96 14.46 11.37
N ILE A 257 10.23 14.22 10.09
CA ILE A 257 9.23 14.21 9.04
C ILE A 257 8.98 12.77 8.60
N THR A 258 7.76 12.27 8.85
CA THR A 258 7.37 10.86 8.63
C THR A 258 6.20 10.71 7.65
N ILE A 259 5.92 11.73 6.88
CA ILE A 259 4.84 11.73 5.88
C ILE A 259 5.32 11.16 4.54
N PRO A 260 4.38 10.65 3.71
CA PRO A 260 4.72 10.13 2.38
C PRO A 260 5.31 11.19 1.44
N PRO A 261 6.07 10.78 0.40
CA PRO A 261 6.65 11.71 -0.57
C PRO A 261 5.64 12.62 -1.28
N GLY A 262 4.41 12.18 -1.52
CA GLY A 262 3.38 13.03 -2.14
C GLY A 262 3.13 14.31 -1.35
N PRO A 263 2.61 14.23 -0.11
CA PRO A 263 2.44 15.41 0.75
C PRO A 263 3.75 16.16 1.04
N LEU A 264 4.88 15.45 1.15
CA LEU A 264 6.18 16.07 1.42
C LEU A 264 6.58 17.09 0.34
N LYS A 265 6.26 16.82 -0.93
CA LYS A 265 6.53 17.72 -2.05
C LYS A 265 5.81 19.07 -1.94
N ASN A 266 4.74 19.14 -1.16
CA ASN A 266 3.93 20.35 -0.98
C ASN A 266 4.38 21.20 0.21
N ILE A 267 5.39 20.77 0.96
CA ILE A 267 5.96 21.56 2.06
C ILE A 267 7.03 22.50 1.52
N GLU A 268 6.88 23.79 1.79
CA GLU A 268 7.92 24.80 1.56
C GLU A 268 9.03 24.66 2.61
N PHE A 269 10.28 24.53 2.17
CA PHE A 269 11.44 24.51 3.06
C PHE A 269 12.26 25.77 2.94
N CYS A 270 12.62 26.37 4.08
CA CYS A 270 13.52 27.53 4.15
C CYS A 270 14.64 27.26 5.19
N PRO A 271 15.93 27.21 4.77
CA PRO A 271 16.36 27.28 3.39
C PRO A 271 15.83 26.10 2.55
N ARG A 272 15.77 26.31 1.23
CA ARG A 272 15.33 25.26 0.28
C ARG A 272 16.15 24.00 0.44
N LEU A 273 15.52 22.84 0.27
CA LEU A 273 16.24 21.56 0.18
C LEU A 273 17.28 21.62 -0.94
N ASP A 274 18.40 20.96 -0.73
CA ASP A 274 19.46 20.88 -1.75
C ASP A 274 18.95 20.23 -3.05
N ASN A 275 19.63 20.54 -4.16
CA ASN A 275 19.19 20.11 -5.49
C ASN A 275 19.11 18.57 -5.60
N LYS A 276 19.99 17.83 -4.92
CA LYS A 276 19.99 16.36 -4.93
C LYS A 276 18.73 15.80 -4.30
N ARG A 277 18.27 16.37 -3.17
CA ARG A 277 17.02 15.98 -2.52
C ARG A 277 15.79 16.34 -3.34
N VAL A 278 15.77 17.56 -3.90
CA VAL A 278 14.68 18.03 -4.77
C VAL A 278 14.55 17.12 -6.00
N ASP A 279 15.67 16.83 -6.67
CA ASP A 279 15.70 15.94 -7.81
C ASP A 279 15.27 14.50 -7.47
N SER A 280 15.74 13.96 -6.35
CA SER A 280 15.33 12.63 -5.87
C SER A 280 13.83 12.59 -5.59
N LEU A 281 13.28 13.59 -4.89
CA LEU A 281 11.83 13.67 -4.61
C LEU A 281 11.02 13.79 -5.90
N SER A 282 11.51 14.52 -6.92
CA SER A 282 10.80 14.66 -8.21
C SER A 282 10.61 13.32 -8.92
N ARG A 283 11.59 12.41 -8.79
CA ARG A 283 11.56 11.08 -9.41
C ARG A 283 10.75 10.04 -8.64
N ILE A 284 10.52 10.23 -7.34
CA ILE A 284 9.70 9.32 -6.55
C ILE A 284 8.22 9.53 -6.90
N LYS A 285 7.57 8.49 -7.36
CA LYS A 285 6.12 8.45 -7.62
C LYS A 285 5.41 7.70 -6.50
N MET A 286 4.19 8.13 -6.21
CA MET A 286 3.28 7.37 -5.32
C MET A 286 2.47 6.40 -6.18
N GLY A 287 2.33 5.17 -5.70
CA GLY A 287 1.37 4.23 -6.22
C GLY A 287 -0.06 4.58 -5.79
N SER A 288 -1.01 3.85 -6.31
CA SER A 288 -2.42 3.92 -5.90
C SER A 288 -2.91 2.53 -5.53
N TYR A 289 -3.81 2.48 -4.56
CA TYR A 289 -4.43 1.26 -4.10
C TYR A 289 -5.84 1.58 -3.63
N LYS A 290 -6.86 1.12 -4.37
CA LYS A 290 -8.25 1.30 -4.00
C LYS A 290 -8.88 -0.06 -3.74
N LYS A 291 -9.76 -0.12 -2.75
CA LYS A 291 -10.47 -1.32 -2.32
C LYS A 291 -11.97 -1.07 -2.34
N VAL A 292 -12.72 -2.09 -2.68
CA VAL A 292 -14.18 -2.14 -2.53
C VAL A 292 -14.52 -3.40 -1.75
N GLN A 293 -15.17 -3.25 -0.61
CA GLN A 293 -15.64 -4.36 0.21
C GLN A 293 -17.15 -4.54 -0.01
N LEU A 294 -17.54 -5.72 -0.46
CA LEU A 294 -18.91 -6.11 -0.66
C LEU A 294 -19.30 -7.07 0.46
N GLU A 295 -20.19 -6.64 1.36
CA GLU A 295 -20.73 -7.48 2.42
C GLU A 295 -22.03 -8.16 1.95
N PHE A 296 -22.17 -9.45 2.22
CA PHE A 296 -23.34 -10.25 1.87
C PHE A 296 -24.01 -10.76 3.14
N ILE A 297 -25.22 -11.33 2.98
CA ILE A 297 -25.90 -12.04 4.06
C ILE A 297 -25.19 -13.39 4.25
N GLU A 298 -25.02 -13.82 5.49
CA GLU A 298 -24.24 -15.03 5.83
C GLU A 298 -24.73 -16.27 5.11
N ASP A 299 -26.04 -16.47 5.03
CA ASP A 299 -26.67 -17.63 4.40
C ASP A 299 -26.70 -17.53 2.85
N GLU A 300 -26.29 -16.40 2.29
CA GLU A 300 -26.28 -16.13 0.84
C GLU A 300 -24.87 -16.13 0.24
N VAL A 301 -23.89 -16.72 0.91
CA VAL A 301 -22.52 -16.85 0.39
C VAL A 301 -22.54 -17.80 -0.82
N PHE A 302 -22.34 -17.25 -2.01
CA PHE A 302 -22.47 -17.92 -3.31
C PHE A 302 -21.12 -18.33 -3.91
N TRP A 303 -20.01 -17.81 -3.39
CA TRP A 303 -18.68 -18.15 -3.84
C TRP A 303 -18.09 -19.33 -3.06
N HIS A 304 -17.06 -19.98 -3.63
CA HIS A 304 -16.40 -21.11 -2.97
C HIS A 304 -15.60 -20.63 -1.74
N ASN A 305 -16.22 -20.75 -0.56
CA ASN A 305 -15.71 -20.22 0.69
C ASN A 305 -14.55 -21.03 1.30
N ASN A 306 -14.36 -22.31 0.89
CA ASN A 306 -13.46 -23.25 1.58
C ASN A 306 -12.18 -23.57 0.83
N GLN A 307 -11.93 -23.00 -0.33
CA GLN A 307 -10.85 -23.46 -1.20
C GLN A 307 -9.73 -22.46 -1.42
N CYS A 308 -9.96 -21.15 -1.25
CA CYS A 308 -8.93 -20.19 -1.58
C CYS A 308 -9.17 -18.84 -0.87
N PRO A 309 -8.13 -18.25 -0.25
CA PRO A 309 -8.20 -16.93 0.37
C PRO A 309 -8.39 -15.79 -0.65
N MET A 310 -8.05 -16.05 -1.91
CA MET A 310 -8.11 -15.05 -2.97
C MET A 310 -8.46 -15.67 -4.31
N PHE A 311 -9.11 -14.91 -5.17
CA PHE A 311 -9.32 -15.29 -6.56
C PHE A 311 -9.20 -14.10 -7.51
N LEU A 312 -8.77 -14.35 -8.72
CA LEU A 312 -8.59 -13.34 -9.77
C LEU A 312 -9.66 -13.53 -10.85
N THR A 313 -10.40 -12.48 -11.14
CA THR A 313 -11.36 -12.44 -12.25
C THR A 313 -10.79 -11.64 -13.42
N HIS A 314 -11.07 -12.09 -14.64
CA HIS A 314 -10.69 -11.41 -15.86
C HIS A 314 -11.91 -10.72 -16.50
N ASN A 315 -11.73 -9.51 -16.99
CA ASN A 315 -12.76 -8.82 -17.76
C ASN A 315 -12.75 -9.34 -19.21
N SER A 316 -13.80 -10.07 -19.62
CA SER A 316 -13.88 -10.66 -20.95
C SER A 316 -13.94 -9.64 -22.10
N LYS A 317 -14.23 -8.37 -21.79
CA LYS A 317 -14.30 -7.26 -22.76
C LYS A 317 -12.97 -6.55 -22.97
N MET A 318 -11.94 -6.87 -22.18
CA MET A 318 -10.64 -6.23 -22.24
C MET A 318 -9.53 -7.28 -22.11
N SER A 319 -8.61 -7.31 -23.02
CA SER A 319 -7.41 -8.13 -22.90
C SER A 319 -6.34 -7.41 -22.06
N GLY A 320 -5.48 -8.19 -21.42
CA GLY A 320 -4.29 -7.63 -20.75
C GLY A 320 -3.40 -6.87 -21.74
N LYS A 321 -3.33 -7.32 -22.99
CA LYS A 321 -2.58 -6.67 -24.07
C LYS A 321 -3.12 -5.25 -24.34
N GLU A 322 -4.43 -5.06 -24.39
CA GLU A 322 -5.06 -3.75 -24.58
C GLU A 322 -4.77 -2.80 -23.42
N TYR A 323 -4.68 -3.32 -22.21
CA TYR A 323 -4.40 -2.51 -21.03
C TYR A 323 -2.94 -2.09 -20.92
N TYR A 324 -2.01 -3.03 -21.16
CA TYR A 324 -0.60 -2.81 -20.90
C TYR A 324 0.17 -2.23 -22.09
N LEU A 325 -0.21 -2.55 -23.32
CA LEU A 325 0.50 -2.13 -24.52
C LEU A 325 -0.12 -0.87 -25.16
N PRO A 326 0.68 0.02 -25.77
CA PRO A 326 0.32 1.43 -25.94
C PRO A 326 -0.66 1.78 -27.05
N ASN A 327 -1.27 0.84 -27.76
CA ASN A 327 -2.03 1.15 -28.98
C ASN A 327 -3.56 0.99 -28.87
N ASN A 328 -4.14 0.89 -27.67
CA ASN A 328 -5.57 0.66 -27.55
C ASN A 328 -6.25 1.61 -26.56
N GLU A 329 -7.16 2.41 -27.09
CA GLU A 329 -8.13 3.20 -26.34
C GLU A 329 -9.34 2.30 -25.99
N SER A 330 -9.22 1.46 -24.96
CA SER A 330 -10.37 0.76 -24.43
C SER A 330 -11.13 1.67 -23.46
N ASN A 331 -12.46 1.70 -23.60
CA ASN A 331 -13.36 2.36 -22.65
C ASN A 331 -13.46 1.59 -21.31
N GLU A 332 -12.99 0.34 -21.29
CA GLU A 332 -12.94 -0.47 -20.07
C GLU A 332 -11.82 -0.01 -19.17
N VAL A 333 -12.07 -0.03 -17.87
CA VAL A 333 -11.14 0.57 -16.88
C VAL A 333 -10.07 -0.42 -16.46
N PHE A 334 -10.37 -1.72 -16.43
CA PHE A 334 -9.47 -2.73 -15.88
C PHE A 334 -9.67 -4.11 -16.53
N PRO A 335 -8.58 -4.86 -16.78
CA PRO A 335 -8.63 -6.21 -17.31
C PRO A 335 -8.88 -7.27 -16.22
N TYR A 336 -8.41 -7.02 -14.98
CA TYR A 336 -8.46 -7.96 -13.88
C TYR A 336 -8.96 -7.32 -12.60
N ILE A 337 -9.56 -8.11 -11.71
CA ILE A 337 -9.80 -7.76 -10.31
C ILE A 337 -9.32 -8.92 -9.44
N LEU A 338 -8.46 -8.61 -8.46
CA LEU A 338 -8.16 -9.51 -7.37
C LEU A 338 -9.23 -9.36 -6.29
N TRP A 339 -9.78 -10.49 -5.87
CA TRP A 339 -10.74 -10.58 -4.79
C TRP A 339 -10.14 -11.27 -3.57
N ASN A 340 -10.13 -10.59 -2.43
CA ASN A 340 -9.86 -11.21 -1.14
C ASN A 340 -11.14 -11.84 -0.59
N ASN A 341 -11.06 -13.11 -0.21
CA ASN A 341 -12.17 -13.89 0.34
C ASN A 341 -12.10 -13.88 1.87
N TYR A 342 -12.78 -12.94 2.49
CA TYR A 342 -12.79 -12.84 3.94
C TYR A 342 -13.70 -13.87 4.63
N LYS A 343 -14.56 -14.56 3.89
CA LYS A 343 -15.26 -15.74 4.44
C LYS A 343 -14.27 -16.85 4.76
N TYR A 344 -13.28 -17.07 3.87
CA TYR A 344 -12.22 -18.03 4.10
C TYR A 344 -11.29 -17.62 5.25
N SER A 345 -10.79 -16.39 5.22
CA SER A 345 -9.72 -15.97 6.12
C SER A 345 -10.19 -15.45 7.48
N LYS A 346 -11.37 -14.85 7.55
CA LYS A 346 -11.90 -14.20 8.77
C LYS A 346 -13.28 -14.69 9.19
N ASN A 347 -13.84 -15.65 8.47
CA ASN A 347 -15.24 -16.10 8.61
C ASN A 347 -16.26 -14.95 8.53
N LYS A 348 -16.02 -13.98 7.63
CA LYS A 348 -16.94 -12.87 7.35
C LYS A 348 -17.45 -12.96 5.91
N PRO A 349 -18.74 -12.78 5.64
CA PRO A 349 -19.33 -12.89 4.30
C PRO A 349 -18.97 -11.66 3.44
N ILE A 350 -17.69 -11.39 3.28
CA ILE A 350 -17.16 -10.21 2.59
C ILE A 350 -16.21 -10.64 1.48
N LEU A 351 -16.42 -10.07 0.30
CA LEU A 351 -15.45 -10.05 -0.79
C LEU A 351 -14.86 -8.66 -0.92
N GLU A 352 -13.54 -8.57 -1.03
CA GLU A 352 -12.85 -7.30 -1.25
C GLU A 352 -12.19 -7.28 -2.61
N ALA A 353 -12.67 -6.41 -3.50
CA ALA A 353 -12.04 -6.10 -4.77
C ALA A 353 -10.86 -5.15 -4.56
N VAL A 354 -9.76 -5.42 -5.27
CA VAL A 354 -8.53 -4.63 -5.21
C VAL A 354 -8.24 -4.00 -6.56
N PHE A 355 -7.98 -2.69 -6.56
CA PHE A 355 -7.67 -1.90 -7.75
C PHE A 355 -6.33 -1.18 -7.55
N PRO A 356 -5.22 -1.75 -8.05
CA PRO A 356 -3.88 -1.19 -7.88
C PRO A 356 -3.52 -0.18 -8.97
N ALA A 357 -2.43 0.52 -8.76
CA ALA A 357 -1.67 1.26 -9.77
C ALA A 357 -2.50 2.28 -10.58
N ASP A 358 -2.37 2.27 -11.89
CA ASP A 358 -3.07 3.19 -12.79
C ASP A 358 -4.60 3.05 -12.70
N ILE A 359 -5.10 1.85 -12.43
CA ILE A 359 -6.52 1.60 -12.20
C ILE A 359 -7.00 2.40 -11.00
N GLY A 360 -6.31 2.28 -9.86
CA GLY A 360 -6.65 3.02 -8.65
C GLY A 360 -6.65 4.53 -8.86
N TRP A 361 -5.75 5.06 -9.68
CA TRP A 361 -5.74 6.48 -10.06
C TRP A 361 -6.92 6.86 -10.94
N LYS A 362 -7.26 6.06 -11.96
CA LYS A 362 -8.44 6.29 -12.81
C LYS A 362 -9.73 6.33 -12.00
N LEU A 363 -9.84 5.47 -10.99
CA LEU A 363 -11.02 5.43 -10.11
C LEU A 363 -11.08 6.60 -9.10
N THR A 364 -10.01 7.34 -8.88
CA THR A 364 -9.94 8.44 -7.86
C THR A 364 -10.80 9.62 -8.29
N GLY A 365 -11.54 9.79 -9.12
CA GLY A 365 -12.46 10.88 -9.45
C GLY A 365 -13.89 10.39 -9.61
N MET A 366 -14.11 9.09 -9.50
CA MET A 366 -15.42 8.47 -9.66
C MET A 366 -16.14 8.41 -8.31
N SER A 367 -17.48 8.39 -8.35
CA SER A 367 -18.28 8.16 -7.14
C SER A 367 -18.08 6.73 -6.64
N ASP A 368 -18.25 6.54 -5.34
CA ASP A 368 -18.15 5.22 -4.72
C ASP A 368 -19.18 4.25 -5.32
N ASP A 369 -20.42 4.71 -5.58
CA ASP A 369 -21.44 3.90 -6.23
C ASP A 369 -21.01 3.40 -7.61
N THR A 370 -20.38 4.26 -8.41
CA THR A 370 -19.87 3.87 -9.73
C THR A 370 -18.83 2.77 -9.60
N ILE A 371 -17.89 2.92 -8.68
CA ILE A 371 -16.80 1.95 -8.49
C ILE A 371 -17.34 0.63 -7.97
N VAL A 372 -18.26 0.66 -7.00
CA VAL A 372 -18.96 -0.52 -6.48
C VAL A 372 -19.71 -1.24 -7.61
N GLN A 373 -20.44 -0.50 -8.45
CA GLN A 373 -21.18 -1.08 -9.56
C GLN A 373 -20.25 -1.73 -10.60
N MET A 374 -19.09 -1.14 -10.88
CA MET A 374 -18.08 -1.74 -11.76
C MET A 374 -17.56 -3.08 -11.21
N ALA A 375 -17.27 -3.14 -9.91
CA ALA A 375 -16.84 -4.36 -9.23
C ALA A 375 -17.93 -5.45 -9.30
N ILE A 376 -19.19 -5.10 -8.98
CA ILE A 376 -20.35 -5.99 -9.05
C ILE A 376 -20.54 -6.51 -10.47
N THR A 377 -20.48 -5.65 -11.47
CA THR A 377 -20.66 -6.04 -12.88
C THR A 377 -19.64 -7.09 -13.31
N GLN A 378 -18.38 -6.94 -12.92
CA GLN A 378 -17.36 -7.95 -13.23
C GLN A 378 -17.59 -9.26 -12.46
N LEU A 379 -18.02 -9.19 -11.21
CA LEU A 379 -18.31 -10.37 -10.40
C LEU A 379 -19.53 -11.14 -10.96
N CYS A 380 -20.57 -10.44 -11.44
CA CYS A 380 -21.73 -11.03 -12.07
C CYS A 380 -21.41 -11.85 -13.33
N ASN A 381 -20.33 -11.55 -14.05
CA ASN A 381 -19.88 -12.37 -15.18
C ASN A 381 -19.50 -13.80 -14.77
N TYR A 382 -19.15 -14.02 -13.50
CA TYR A 382 -18.77 -15.32 -12.95
C TYR A 382 -19.87 -15.94 -12.09
N TYR A 383 -20.72 -15.10 -11.50
CA TYR A 383 -21.81 -15.48 -10.62
C TYR A 383 -23.09 -14.72 -11.02
N PRO A 384 -23.72 -15.12 -12.17
CA PRO A 384 -24.84 -14.35 -12.72
C PRO A 384 -26.07 -14.25 -11.78
N ASN A 385 -26.21 -15.19 -10.89
CA ASN A 385 -27.32 -15.25 -9.91
C ASN A 385 -26.90 -14.80 -8.50
N MET A 386 -25.80 -14.07 -8.37
CA MET A 386 -25.36 -13.61 -7.06
C MET A 386 -26.39 -12.68 -6.42
N PRO A 387 -26.60 -12.78 -5.09
CA PRO A 387 -27.45 -11.85 -4.36
C PRO A 387 -26.85 -10.44 -4.39
N LYS A 388 -27.67 -9.43 -4.11
CA LYS A 388 -27.17 -8.07 -3.96
C LYS A 388 -26.36 -7.98 -2.66
N PRO A 389 -25.21 -7.28 -2.70
CA PRO A 389 -24.52 -6.97 -1.46
C PRO A 389 -25.42 -6.21 -0.49
N LYS A 390 -25.26 -6.49 0.80
CA LYS A 390 -25.94 -5.78 1.89
C LYS A 390 -25.36 -4.38 2.09
N ALA A 391 -24.04 -4.27 1.95
CA ALA A 391 -23.28 -3.03 2.01
C ALA A 391 -22.02 -3.12 1.14
#